data_e43e4eb9d743fa212af9e15ce6d7a8c9
#
_entry.id   e43e4eb9d743fa212af9e15ce6d7a8c9
#
_cell.length_a   1.000
_cell.length_b   1.000
_cell.length_c   1.000
_cell.angle_alpha   90.00
_cell.angle_beta   90.00
_cell.angle_gamma   90.00
#
_symmetry.space_group_name_H-M   'P 1'
#
loop_
_entity.id
_entity.type
_entity.pdbx_description
1 polymer ?
#
loop_
_entity_poly.entity_id
_entity_poly.type
_entity_poly.pdbx_seq_one_letter_code
_entity_poly.pdbx_strand_id
1 'polypeptide(L)'
;MTLFKTLGQAALVAGLLTTTMMTASYAANVPEGTKLAEEQVFRYRVLDAINSLDPQVVEDVDSANVVNSLFEGLFSEDAEGNPVPGVAESYTANADNSVYTFKLRETKWSNGDPVTANDFVFAWRRAVDPALASPYAYFVGLAGVKNADDIVAGKMKPEELGVKAIDDKTLEVTLSGSIPYFVKTLAHATLFPVPQKVVEQFGKDWTKPENIVVNGAYKLAENTPGERVVIERNKDYWDDAKTVINRVEFLTINDENQGLTRYLAGEVDQTDIPAGQYPKLKEQYPAEAFSVPNLCTYYFSINMTDSAPEPLKDQKVREALYLALDRDVLVNNILQGGQEPAYTFTPPKTAGFTAPEAPASKMTQDERDAKAKELMEAAGYGKDNPLKFEYIYNTSDAHKKIATVVSQMYKEKLGVEMTIRDMEFATLLDTRHQHNYAVARNAWCGDYNEASTFLSLMDSKSSQNDSGYNNPDVDKLLADSKTSTDPNPLYTQIEEKILADVPIIPVYFYTKVFMQKPQVKGWPYNNVEQIWYAKDLYKVAE
;
A
#
# COMPACT_ATOMS: atom_id res chain seq x y z
N MET A 1 38.27 44.97 82.67
CA MET A 1 37.46 43.84 82.96
C MET A 1 36.58 43.59 81.79
N THR A 2 36.73 42.47 81.26
CA THR A 2 36.18 41.59 80.18
C THR A 2 35.72 42.24 78.89
N LEU A 3 36.62 42.09 77.88
CA LEU A 3 36.39 42.27 76.42
C LEU A 3 35.54 41.12 75.84
N PHE A 4 34.56 41.44 74.98
CA PHE A 4 33.99 40.49 74.05
C PHE A 4 34.41 40.86 72.64
N LYS A 5 35.11 39.92 71.99
CA LYS A 5 35.45 39.96 70.58
C LYS A 5 34.31 39.27 69.81
N THR A 6 33.73 39.94 68.84
CA THR A 6 32.84 39.39 67.81
C THR A 6 33.64 39.01 66.58
N LEU A 7 33.64 37.72 66.24
CA LEU A 7 34.12 37.22 64.93
C LEU A 7 32.96 37.24 63.93
N GLY A 8 33.18 37.90 62.80
CA GLY A 8 32.28 37.81 61.65
C GLY A 8 32.53 36.55 60.85
N GLN A 9 31.50 35.80 60.58
CA GLN A 9 31.49 34.69 59.61
C GLN A 9 30.99 35.20 58.27
N ALA A 10 31.88 35.14 57.26
CA ALA A 10 31.51 35.31 55.86
C ALA A 10 30.98 33.97 55.33
N ALA A 11 29.71 33.90 54.95
CA ALA A 11 29.12 32.77 54.29
C ALA A 11 29.38 32.86 52.78
N LEU A 12 30.20 31.94 52.23
CA LEU A 12 30.32 31.72 50.80
C LEU A 12 29.04 30.96 50.29
N VAL A 13 28.24 31.61 49.47
CA VAL A 13 27.16 30.95 48.70
C VAL A 13 27.78 30.39 47.45
N ALA A 14 28.05 29.08 47.40
CA ALA A 14 28.39 28.35 46.19
C ALA A 14 27.08 28.09 45.44
N GLY A 15 26.83 28.80 44.36
CA GLY A 15 25.74 28.54 43.42
C GLY A 15 26.02 27.25 42.64
N LEU A 16 25.31 26.17 42.93
CA LEU A 16 25.23 25.02 42.03
C LEU A 16 24.42 25.42 40.77
N LEU A 17 25.10 25.58 39.65
CA LEU A 17 24.51 25.60 38.34
C LEU A 17 24.14 24.14 38.01
N THR A 18 22.89 23.74 38.29
CA THR A 18 22.31 22.52 37.74
C THR A 18 22.01 22.76 36.27
N THR A 19 22.89 22.32 35.39
CA THR A 19 22.59 22.14 33.97
C THR A 19 21.57 21.02 33.85
N THR A 20 20.31 21.36 33.72
CA THR A 20 19.26 20.43 33.28
C THR A 20 19.57 20.09 31.83
N MET A 21 20.20 18.93 31.61
CA MET A 21 20.18 18.32 30.28
C MET A 21 18.72 17.97 29.96
N MET A 22 18.09 18.75 29.08
CA MET A 22 16.86 18.33 28.43
C MET A 22 17.20 17.09 27.60
N THR A 23 16.83 15.93 28.10
CA THR A 23 16.80 14.71 27.27
C THR A 23 15.71 14.92 26.23
N ALA A 24 16.11 15.15 24.98
CA ALA A 24 15.18 15.15 23.86
C ALA A 24 14.56 13.75 23.77
N SER A 25 13.25 13.68 23.96
CA SER A 25 12.48 12.46 23.70
C SER A 25 12.22 12.41 22.19
N TYR A 26 12.75 11.41 21.50
CA TYR A 26 12.56 11.23 20.07
C TYR A 26 11.45 10.19 19.82
N ALA A 27 10.58 10.37 18.77
CA ALA A 27 9.54 9.41 18.38
C ALA A 27 10.09 8.19 17.69
N ALA A 28 10.99 8.39 16.78
CA ALA A 28 11.83 7.31 16.36
C ALA A 28 12.37 6.69 17.66
N ASN A 29 12.13 5.40 17.88
CA ASN A 29 12.65 4.69 19.05
C ASN A 29 14.19 4.71 19.04
N VAL A 30 14.75 5.93 19.18
CA VAL A 30 16.20 6.15 19.21
C VAL A 30 16.70 5.68 20.57
N PRO A 31 17.49 4.59 20.66
CA PRO A 31 18.03 4.13 21.93
C PRO A 31 18.85 5.22 22.60
N GLU A 32 18.75 5.31 23.92
CA GLU A 32 19.54 6.27 24.71
C GLU A 32 21.06 6.11 24.42
N GLY A 33 21.75 7.22 24.23
CA GLY A 33 23.17 7.22 23.90
C GLY A 33 23.50 6.99 22.41
N THR A 34 22.52 6.81 21.54
CA THR A 34 22.74 6.70 20.09
C THR A 34 23.33 8.00 19.54
N LYS A 35 24.48 7.91 18.87
CA LYS A 35 25.05 9.02 18.13
C LYS A 35 24.37 9.16 16.77
N LEU A 36 23.53 10.17 16.60
CA LEU A 36 22.89 10.47 15.34
C LEU A 36 23.86 11.03 14.31
N ALA A 37 23.62 10.77 13.03
CA ALA A 37 24.32 11.44 11.94
C ALA A 37 24.02 12.95 11.95
N GLU A 38 24.98 13.76 11.53
CA GLU A 38 24.82 15.21 11.44
C GLU A 38 23.75 15.58 10.38
N GLU A 39 23.76 14.88 9.24
CA GLU A 39 22.77 15.03 8.17
C GLU A 39 21.65 13.98 8.35
N GLN A 40 20.44 14.46 8.66
CA GLN A 40 19.24 13.65 8.76
C GLN A 40 18.41 13.80 7.48
N VAL A 41 18.96 13.30 6.36
CA VAL A 41 18.31 13.24 5.04
C VAL A 41 18.19 11.78 4.62
N PHE A 42 16.99 11.38 4.22
CA PHE A 42 16.72 10.02 3.71
C PHE A 42 16.42 10.09 2.21
N ARG A 43 17.22 9.40 1.41
CA ARG A 43 17.10 9.33 -0.05
C ARG A 43 16.55 7.97 -0.46
N TYR A 44 15.30 7.96 -0.88
CA TYR A 44 14.54 6.77 -1.22
C TYR A 44 14.33 6.70 -2.74
N ARG A 45 14.67 5.56 -3.34
CA ARG A 45 14.39 5.32 -4.75
C ARG A 45 12.93 4.88 -4.92
N VAL A 46 12.20 5.49 -5.84
CA VAL A 46 10.91 5.02 -6.36
C VAL A 46 11.06 4.53 -7.80
N LEU A 47 10.27 3.53 -8.17
CA LEU A 47 10.33 2.94 -9.52
C LEU A 47 9.64 3.84 -10.53
N ASP A 48 8.43 4.23 -10.24
CA ASP A 48 7.58 5.01 -11.11
C ASP A 48 7.43 6.46 -10.62
N ALA A 49 6.98 7.35 -11.49
CA ALA A 49 6.67 8.71 -11.09
C ALA A 49 5.55 8.73 -10.03
N ILE A 50 5.61 9.68 -9.11
CA ILE A 50 4.52 9.93 -8.15
C ILE A 50 3.31 10.46 -8.92
N ASN A 51 2.24 9.67 -8.96
CA ASN A 51 1.06 9.94 -9.77
C ASN A 51 0.10 10.93 -9.10
N SER A 52 -0.05 10.85 -7.78
CA SER A 52 -0.94 11.71 -7.01
C SER A 52 -0.42 11.98 -5.61
N LEU A 53 -0.69 13.19 -5.11
CA LEU A 53 -0.50 13.57 -3.70
C LEU A 53 -1.85 13.81 -2.99
N ASP A 54 -2.97 13.51 -3.66
CA ASP A 54 -4.31 13.64 -3.11
C ASP A 54 -4.71 12.33 -2.41
N PRO A 55 -4.93 12.34 -1.07
CA PRO A 55 -5.25 11.13 -0.31
C PRO A 55 -6.46 10.34 -0.83
N GLN A 56 -7.46 11.01 -1.42
CA GLN A 56 -8.66 10.35 -1.95
C GLN A 56 -8.50 9.87 -3.41
N VAL A 57 -7.34 10.11 -4.04
CA VAL A 57 -7.09 9.75 -5.45
C VAL A 57 -5.89 8.83 -5.60
N VAL A 58 -4.98 8.82 -4.62
CA VAL A 58 -3.80 7.95 -4.64
C VAL A 58 -4.19 6.47 -4.69
N GLU A 59 -3.52 5.71 -5.57
CA GLU A 59 -3.80 4.27 -5.76
C GLU A 59 -2.54 3.41 -5.92
N ASP A 60 -1.36 4.01 -5.87
CA ASP A 60 -0.09 3.30 -5.99
C ASP A 60 0.78 3.44 -4.73
N VAL A 61 1.62 2.43 -4.48
CA VAL A 61 2.44 2.33 -3.27
C VAL A 61 3.44 3.48 -3.15
N ASP A 62 4.08 3.90 -4.26
CA ASP A 62 5.09 4.95 -4.22
C ASP A 62 4.48 6.31 -3.87
N SER A 63 3.32 6.64 -4.48
CA SER A 63 2.54 7.84 -4.13
C SER A 63 2.01 7.78 -2.69
N ALA A 64 1.52 6.61 -2.24
CA ALA A 64 1.03 6.42 -0.87
C ALA A 64 2.14 6.66 0.18
N ASN A 65 3.39 6.25 -0.07
CA ASN A 65 4.53 6.51 0.82
C ASN A 65 4.78 8.03 1.03
N VAL A 66 4.59 8.84 -0.02
CA VAL A 66 4.67 10.30 0.10
C VAL A 66 3.48 10.85 0.88
N VAL A 67 2.26 10.42 0.53
CA VAL A 67 1.00 10.87 1.16
C VAL A 67 0.99 10.56 2.65
N ASN A 68 1.44 9.37 3.07
CA ASN A 68 1.55 8.95 4.48
C ASN A 68 2.55 9.80 5.29
N SER A 69 3.47 10.51 4.63
CA SER A 69 4.38 11.45 5.29
C SER A 69 3.81 12.87 5.35
N LEU A 70 2.99 13.26 4.36
CA LEU A 70 2.39 14.59 4.26
C LEU A 70 1.11 14.73 5.09
N PHE A 71 0.34 13.65 5.23
CA PHE A 71 -0.94 13.64 5.93
C PHE A 71 -0.96 12.61 7.06
N GLU A 72 -1.84 12.81 8.01
CA GLU A 72 -2.11 11.88 9.10
C GLU A 72 -3.62 11.70 9.28
N GLY A 73 -4.05 10.43 9.34
CA GLY A 73 -5.45 10.04 9.55
C GLY A 73 -5.86 9.99 11.01
N LEU A 74 -7.02 9.40 11.28
CA LEU A 74 -7.45 9.11 12.66
C LEU A 74 -6.46 8.17 13.36
N PHE A 75 -5.91 7.21 12.62
CA PHE A 75 -4.88 6.27 13.05
C PHE A 75 -3.70 6.28 12.08
N SER A 76 -2.55 5.82 12.56
CA SER A 76 -1.37 5.39 11.80
C SER A 76 -1.08 3.94 12.18
N GLU A 77 0.04 3.38 11.72
CA GLU A 77 0.52 2.06 12.12
C GLU A 77 1.84 2.14 12.87
N ASP A 78 2.07 1.17 13.75
CA ASP A 78 3.38 0.93 14.35
C ASP A 78 4.27 0.08 13.42
N ALA A 79 5.49 -0.23 13.88
CA ALA A 79 6.46 -1.02 13.10
C ALA A 79 6.04 -2.49 12.87
N GLU A 80 5.02 -2.96 13.55
CA GLU A 80 4.42 -4.30 13.44
C GLU A 80 3.12 -4.29 12.60
N GLY A 81 2.64 -3.11 12.11
CA GLY A 81 1.40 -2.98 11.36
C GLY A 81 0.13 -2.92 12.24
N ASN A 82 0.27 -2.61 13.54
CA ASN A 82 -0.89 -2.42 14.38
C ASN A 82 -1.38 -0.97 14.31
N PRO A 83 -2.71 -0.73 14.29
CA PRO A 83 -3.23 0.63 14.31
C PRO A 83 -2.90 1.34 15.63
N VAL A 84 -2.31 2.52 15.54
CA VAL A 84 -1.99 3.40 16.67
C VAL A 84 -2.66 4.77 16.50
N PRO A 85 -3.00 5.47 17.60
CA PRO A 85 -3.65 6.76 17.54
C PRO A 85 -2.83 7.81 16.76
N GLY A 86 -3.42 8.35 15.70
CA GLY A 86 -2.94 9.52 14.94
C GLY A 86 -3.63 10.81 15.41
N VAL A 87 -4.43 11.45 14.53
CA VAL A 87 -5.24 12.64 14.89
C VAL A 87 -6.30 12.30 15.94
N ALA A 88 -6.85 11.09 15.97
CA ALA A 88 -7.69 10.66 17.08
C ALA A 88 -6.82 10.29 18.30
N GLU A 89 -7.08 10.88 19.46
CA GLU A 89 -6.42 10.48 20.71
C GLU A 89 -7.13 9.31 21.42
N SER A 90 -8.43 9.12 21.16
CA SER A 90 -9.23 8.02 21.68
C SER A 90 -10.52 7.83 20.90
N TYR A 91 -11.16 6.68 21.08
CA TYR A 91 -12.51 6.43 20.59
C TYR A 91 -13.33 5.58 21.54
N THR A 92 -14.64 5.62 21.36
CA THR A 92 -15.60 4.71 21.99
C THR A 92 -16.50 4.12 20.92
N ALA A 93 -16.96 2.88 21.14
CA ALA A 93 -17.96 2.23 20.30
C ALA A 93 -19.23 1.96 21.12
N ASN A 94 -20.38 1.95 20.47
CA ASN A 94 -21.64 1.49 21.07
C ASN A 94 -21.63 -0.04 21.29
N ALA A 95 -22.68 -0.59 21.92
CA ALA A 95 -22.69 -1.98 22.36
C ALA A 95 -22.57 -3.02 21.23
N ASP A 96 -23.00 -2.70 20.02
CA ASP A 96 -22.95 -3.59 18.84
C ASP A 96 -21.85 -3.22 17.84
N ASN A 97 -20.95 -2.28 18.22
CA ASN A 97 -19.86 -1.79 17.37
C ASN A 97 -20.30 -1.25 15.99
N SER A 98 -21.51 -0.69 15.91
CA SER A 98 -22.04 -0.06 14.70
C SER A 98 -21.88 1.47 14.67
N VAL A 99 -21.56 2.09 15.81
CA VAL A 99 -21.32 3.54 15.93
C VAL A 99 -20.05 3.78 16.72
N TYR A 100 -19.12 4.51 16.13
CA TYR A 100 -17.86 4.92 16.73
C TYR A 100 -17.82 6.43 16.94
N THR A 101 -17.32 6.86 18.09
CA THR A 101 -17.13 8.29 18.41
C THR A 101 -15.65 8.52 18.73
N PHE A 102 -14.99 9.33 17.89
CA PHE A 102 -13.58 9.66 18.01
C PHE A 102 -13.40 11.03 18.66
N LYS A 103 -12.44 11.15 19.58
CA LYS A 103 -11.95 12.41 20.12
C LYS A 103 -10.67 12.80 19.42
N LEU A 104 -10.66 13.99 18.80
CA LEU A 104 -9.52 14.51 18.05
C LEU A 104 -8.63 15.36 18.95
N ARG A 105 -7.31 15.15 18.84
CA ARG A 105 -6.31 15.97 19.53
C ARG A 105 -6.23 17.38 18.95
N GLU A 106 -5.61 18.28 19.71
CA GLU A 106 -5.23 19.58 19.18
C GLU A 106 -4.10 19.41 18.14
N THR A 107 -4.41 19.64 16.89
CA THR A 107 -3.44 19.64 15.78
C THR A 107 -3.84 20.66 14.72
N LYS A 108 -2.88 21.04 13.88
CA LYS A 108 -3.04 22.12 12.90
C LYS A 108 -2.63 21.67 11.50
N TRP A 109 -3.26 22.27 10.54
CA TRP A 109 -2.77 22.31 9.17
C TRP A 109 -1.47 23.13 9.08
N SER A 110 -0.67 22.87 8.06
CA SER A 110 0.63 23.54 7.84
C SER A 110 0.52 25.05 7.56
N ASN A 111 -0.69 25.58 7.33
CA ASN A 111 -1.00 26.99 7.23
C ASN A 111 -1.41 27.63 8.58
N GLY A 112 -1.47 26.84 9.66
CA GLY A 112 -1.84 27.27 11.01
C GLY A 112 -3.32 27.11 11.36
N ASP A 113 -4.20 26.80 10.43
CA ASP A 113 -5.62 26.52 10.69
C ASP A 113 -5.75 25.24 11.54
N PRO A 114 -6.78 25.14 12.43
CA PRO A 114 -7.01 23.91 13.19
C PRO A 114 -7.49 22.77 12.27
N VAL A 115 -7.04 21.55 12.54
CA VAL A 115 -7.65 20.33 11.97
C VAL A 115 -8.90 20.01 12.81
N THR A 116 -10.02 19.80 12.13
CA THR A 116 -11.33 19.59 12.75
C THR A 116 -12.03 18.32 12.26
N ALA A 117 -13.06 17.88 12.98
CA ALA A 117 -13.91 16.79 12.54
C ALA A 117 -14.59 17.06 11.19
N ASN A 118 -14.83 18.34 10.85
CA ASN A 118 -15.39 18.70 9.55
C ASN A 118 -14.43 18.41 8.38
N ASP A 119 -13.12 18.46 8.58
CA ASP A 119 -12.13 18.11 7.53
C ASP A 119 -12.22 16.62 7.19
N PHE A 120 -12.46 15.76 8.17
CA PHE A 120 -12.73 14.33 7.95
C PHE A 120 -14.07 14.10 7.26
N VAL A 121 -15.14 14.76 7.70
CA VAL A 121 -16.46 14.65 7.06
C VAL A 121 -16.38 15.06 5.59
N PHE A 122 -15.74 16.17 5.29
CA PHE A 122 -15.52 16.63 3.92
C PHE A 122 -14.73 15.61 3.10
N ALA A 123 -13.59 15.14 3.61
CA ALA A 123 -12.72 14.19 2.93
C ALA A 123 -13.43 12.87 2.60
N TRP A 124 -14.15 12.29 3.56
CA TRP A 124 -14.84 11.01 3.35
C TRP A 124 -16.03 11.13 2.40
N ARG A 125 -16.80 12.23 2.46
CA ARG A 125 -17.86 12.52 1.48
C ARG A 125 -17.30 12.71 0.09
N ARG A 126 -16.16 13.39 -0.02
CA ARG A 126 -15.43 13.58 -1.26
C ARG A 126 -14.94 12.26 -1.85
N ALA A 127 -14.44 11.34 -1.02
CA ALA A 127 -13.96 10.02 -1.46
C ALA A 127 -15.06 9.18 -2.14
N VAL A 128 -16.31 9.26 -1.67
CA VAL A 128 -17.45 8.51 -2.22
C VAL A 128 -18.24 9.29 -3.28
N ASP A 129 -17.91 10.56 -3.51
CA ASP A 129 -18.61 11.37 -4.50
C ASP A 129 -18.27 10.89 -5.93
N PRO A 130 -19.26 10.44 -6.73
CA PRO A 130 -19.03 10.05 -8.11
C PRO A 130 -18.36 11.14 -8.97
N ALA A 131 -18.51 12.44 -8.59
CA ALA A 131 -17.89 13.54 -9.31
C ALA A 131 -16.35 13.58 -9.16
N LEU A 132 -15.79 13.04 -8.07
CA LEU A 132 -14.35 12.89 -7.91
C LEU A 132 -13.82 11.72 -8.74
N ALA A 133 -14.63 10.68 -8.95
CA ALA A 133 -14.24 9.43 -9.58
C ALA A 133 -12.98 8.80 -8.92
N SER A 134 -12.97 8.78 -7.58
CA SER A 134 -11.87 8.18 -6.80
C SER A 134 -11.71 6.69 -7.15
N PRO A 135 -10.49 6.21 -7.49
CA PRO A 135 -10.25 4.78 -7.68
C PRO A 135 -10.44 3.99 -6.38
N TYR A 136 -10.37 4.65 -5.22
CA TYR A 136 -10.59 4.06 -3.89
C TYR A 136 -11.96 4.38 -3.28
N ALA A 137 -12.95 4.85 -4.08
CA ALA A 137 -14.30 5.12 -3.57
C ALA A 137 -14.93 3.90 -2.87
N TYR A 138 -14.71 2.68 -3.40
CA TYR A 138 -15.17 1.41 -2.83
C TYR A 138 -14.66 1.16 -1.41
N PHE A 139 -13.46 1.69 -1.06
CA PHE A 139 -12.81 1.45 0.23
C PHE A 139 -13.60 1.97 1.43
N VAL A 140 -14.33 3.06 1.26
CA VAL A 140 -15.21 3.62 2.31
C VAL A 140 -16.36 2.64 2.63
N GLY A 141 -16.89 1.97 1.60
CA GLY A 141 -17.87 0.89 1.74
C GLY A 141 -17.27 -0.40 2.29
N LEU A 142 -16.01 -0.72 1.92
CA LEU A 142 -15.25 -1.83 2.49
C LEU A 142 -15.01 -1.61 3.99
N ALA A 143 -14.65 -0.40 4.42
CA ALA A 143 -14.56 0.00 5.83
C ALA A 143 -15.94 -0.06 6.54
N GLY A 144 -17.02 -0.30 5.81
CA GLY A 144 -18.36 -0.49 6.35
C GLY A 144 -19.10 0.81 6.67
N VAL A 145 -18.63 1.97 6.23
CA VAL A 145 -19.31 3.24 6.49
C VAL A 145 -20.69 3.24 5.83
N LYS A 146 -21.73 3.50 6.64
CA LYS A 146 -23.12 3.44 6.21
C LYS A 146 -23.38 4.33 4.98
N ASN A 147 -24.14 3.79 4.01
CA ASN A 147 -24.55 4.42 2.75
C ASN A 147 -23.42 4.60 1.72
N ALA A 148 -22.15 4.26 2.00
CA ALA A 148 -21.04 4.49 1.08
C ALA A 148 -21.28 3.83 -0.29
N ASP A 149 -21.65 2.55 -0.33
CA ASP A 149 -21.88 1.79 -1.58
C ASP A 149 -23.01 2.38 -2.43
N ASP A 150 -24.11 2.85 -1.79
CA ASP A 150 -25.24 3.48 -2.51
C ASP A 150 -24.89 4.90 -3.02
N ILE A 151 -24.02 5.62 -2.33
CA ILE A 151 -23.52 6.93 -2.79
C ILE A 151 -22.60 6.72 -4.01
N VAL A 152 -21.63 5.81 -3.91
CA VAL A 152 -20.74 5.47 -5.04
C VAL A 152 -21.52 5.01 -6.26
N ALA A 153 -22.63 4.27 -6.06
CA ALA A 153 -23.55 3.86 -7.13
C ALA A 153 -24.46 5.00 -7.64
N GLY A 154 -24.34 6.23 -7.11
CA GLY A 154 -25.15 7.38 -7.51
C GLY A 154 -26.61 7.35 -7.05
N LYS A 155 -26.99 6.45 -6.13
CA LYS A 155 -28.35 6.30 -5.60
C LYS A 155 -28.65 7.25 -4.44
N MET A 156 -27.61 7.68 -3.72
CA MET A 156 -27.69 8.57 -2.58
C MET A 156 -26.70 9.73 -2.75
N LYS A 157 -26.86 10.79 -1.95
CA LYS A 157 -25.96 11.95 -1.98
C LYS A 157 -24.81 11.79 -1.01
N PRO A 158 -23.61 12.39 -1.25
CA PRO A 158 -22.47 12.34 -0.33
C PRO A 158 -22.79 12.81 1.09
N GLU A 159 -23.74 13.75 1.26
CA GLU A 159 -24.16 14.26 2.58
C GLU A 159 -24.84 13.20 3.46
N GLU A 160 -25.33 12.10 2.85
CA GLU A 160 -26.02 11.00 3.54
C GLU A 160 -25.05 9.92 4.05
N LEU A 161 -23.74 10.10 3.80
CA LEU A 161 -22.70 9.21 4.32
C LEU A 161 -22.74 9.14 5.85
N GLY A 162 -22.56 7.95 6.41
CA GLY A 162 -22.58 7.68 7.85
C GLY A 162 -21.43 8.31 8.63
N VAL A 163 -21.11 9.58 8.37
CA VAL A 163 -20.07 10.35 9.07
C VAL A 163 -20.57 11.75 9.40
N LYS A 164 -20.34 12.22 10.64
CA LYS A 164 -20.71 13.58 11.05
C LYS A 164 -19.78 14.16 12.09
N ALA A 165 -19.55 15.46 12.06
CA ALA A 165 -18.94 16.22 13.13
C ALA A 165 -20.02 16.53 14.20
N ILE A 166 -19.79 16.09 15.44
CA ILE A 166 -20.64 16.48 16.58
C ILE A 166 -20.24 17.88 17.05
N ASP A 167 -18.95 18.13 17.06
CA ASP A 167 -18.27 19.40 17.28
C ASP A 167 -16.91 19.36 16.57
N ASP A 168 -16.10 20.42 16.66
CA ASP A 168 -14.81 20.51 15.97
C ASP A 168 -13.82 19.40 16.37
N LYS A 169 -13.99 18.78 17.55
CA LYS A 169 -13.08 17.75 18.10
C LYS A 169 -13.75 16.40 18.31
N THR A 170 -14.97 16.22 17.83
CA THR A 170 -15.70 14.97 17.99
C THR A 170 -16.28 14.53 16.67
N LEU A 171 -15.76 13.41 16.15
CA LEU A 171 -16.24 12.77 14.93
C LEU A 171 -17.05 11.53 15.30
N GLU A 172 -18.26 11.39 14.74
CA GLU A 172 -19.07 10.17 14.86
C GLU A 172 -19.16 9.48 13.51
N VAL A 173 -18.91 8.17 13.51
CA VAL A 173 -19.01 7.30 12.32
C VAL A 173 -20.04 6.22 12.61
N THR A 174 -21.02 6.08 11.71
CA THR A 174 -22.02 5.03 11.71
C THR A 174 -21.68 4.01 10.64
N LEU A 175 -21.60 2.75 11.01
CA LEU A 175 -21.34 1.63 10.10
C LEU A 175 -22.66 0.94 9.69
N SER A 176 -22.63 0.18 8.62
CA SER A 176 -23.74 -0.65 8.16
C SER A 176 -24.01 -1.86 9.07
N GLY A 177 -23.07 -2.17 9.96
CA GLY A 177 -23.11 -3.23 10.95
C GLY A 177 -21.82 -3.25 11.77
N SER A 178 -21.59 -4.31 12.55
CA SER A 178 -20.29 -4.52 13.21
C SER A 178 -19.27 -4.98 12.18
N ILE A 179 -18.24 -4.18 11.95
CA ILE A 179 -17.13 -4.48 11.02
C ILE A 179 -15.87 -4.75 11.84
N PRO A 180 -15.42 -6.01 11.98
CA PRO A 180 -14.33 -6.37 12.89
C PRO A 180 -12.99 -5.70 12.59
N TYR A 181 -12.73 -5.38 11.32
CA TYR A 181 -11.48 -4.75 10.86
C TYR A 181 -11.58 -3.23 10.68
N PHE A 182 -12.71 -2.59 11.02
CA PHE A 182 -12.92 -1.14 10.80
C PHE A 182 -11.76 -0.27 11.30
N VAL A 183 -11.28 -0.50 12.53
CA VAL A 183 -10.20 0.32 13.10
C VAL A 183 -8.89 0.19 12.31
N LYS A 184 -8.62 -0.98 11.71
CA LYS A 184 -7.44 -1.18 10.85
C LYS A 184 -7.51 -0.33 9.58
N THR A 185 -8.71 -0.13 9.02
CA THR A 185 -8.88 0.67 7.79
C THR A 185 -8.62 2.16 8.00
N LEU A 186 -8.62 2.65 9.25
CA LEU A 186 -8.49 4.09 9.57
C LEU A 186 -7.08 4.66 9.39
N ALA A 187 -6.08 3.81 9.15
CA ALA A 187 -4.73 4.21 8.80
C ALA A 187 -4.52 4.40 7.29
N HIS A 188 -5.52 4.04 6.47
CA HIS A 188 -5.41 4.15 5.00
C HIS A 188 -5.67 5.58 4.51
N ALA A 189 -4.88 6.01 3.50
CA ALA A 189 -4.88 7.37 2.97
C ALA A 189 -6.26 7.88 2.53
N THR A 190 -7.11 7.03 1.94
CA THR A 190 -8.47 7.39 1.51
C THR A 190 -9.31 8.03 2.62
N LEU A 191 -9.04 7.64 3.89
CA LEU A 191 -9.74 8.13 5.08
C LEU A 191 -9.00 9.27 5.80
N PHE A 192 -7.93 9.82 5.22
CA PHE A 192 -7.25 10.98 5.75
C PHE A 192 -8.06 12.27 5.55
N PRO A 193 -7.94 13.25 6.46
CA PRO A 193 -8.59 14.55 6.28
C PRO A 193 -7.90 15.34 5.17
N VAL A 194 -8.63 16.24 4.53
CA VAL A 194 -8.07 17.24 3.61
C VAL A 194 -8.62 18.63 3.94
N PRO A 195 -7.85 19.71 3.69
CA PRO A 195 -8.23 21.06 4.04
C PRO A 195 -9.30 21.58 3.09
N GLN A 196 -10.58 21.47 3.46
CA GLN A 196 -11.74 21.80 2.61
C GLN A 196 -11.58 23.11 1.85
N LYS A 197 -11.23 24.20 2.55
CA LYS A 197 -11.09 25.53 1.93
C LYS A 197 -10.06 25.57 0.80
N VAL A 198 -8.95 24.84 0.96
CA VAL A 198 -7.86 24.76 -0.02
C VAL A 198 -8.30 23.93 -1.22
N VAL A 199 -8.94 22.79 -0.96
CA VAL A 199 -9.48 21.92 -2.03
C VAL A 199 -10.53 22.66 -2.85
N GLU A 200 -11.46 23.37 -2.21
CA GLU A 200 -12.51 24.16 -2.90
C GLU A 200 -11.93 25.35 -3.67
N GLN A 201 -10.87 25.98 -3.15
CA GLN A 201 -10.23 27.13 -3.79
C GLN A 201 -9.47 26.76 -5.05
N PHE A 202 -8.71 25.66 -5.02
CA PHE A 202 -7.76 25.30 -6.08
C PHE A 202 -8.20 24.11 -6.93
N GLY A 203 -9.31 23.44 -6.57
CA GLY A 203 -9.80 22.25 -7.27
C GLY A 203 -8.71 21.18 -7.38
N LYS A 204 -8.51 20.60 -8.56
CA LYS A 204 -7.48 19.56 -8.77
C LYS A 204 -6.03 20.04 -8.64
N ASP A 205 -5.80 21.35 -8.60
CA ASP A 205 -4.47 21.95 -8.42
C ASP A 205 -4.10 22.16 -6.94
N TRP A 206 -4.94 21.72 -6.00
CA TRP A 206 -4.72 21.91 -4.57
C TRP A 206 -3.47 21.19 -4.02
N THR A 207 -3.00 20.13 -4.70
CA THR A 207 -1.80 19.37 -4.31
C THR A 207 -0.50 19.91 -4.90
N LYS A 208 -0.54 21.00 -5.70
CA LYS A 208 0.68 21.64 -6.20
C LYS A 208 1.50 22.23 -5.05
N PRO A 209 2.85 22.27 -5.14
CA PRO A 209 3.71 22.75 -4.05
C PRO A 209 3.32 24.11 -3.48
N GLU A 210 2.85 25.03 -4.33
CA GLU A 210 2.42 26.37 -3.93
C GLU A 210 1.06 26.44 -3.23
N ASN A 211 0.25 25.37 -3.31
CA ASN A 211 -1.13 25.34 -2.81
C ASN A 211 -1.33 24.37 -1.66
N ILE A 212 -0.56 23.28 -1.64
CA ILE A 212 -0.81 22.15 -0.74
C ILE A 212 -0.67 22.53 0.73
N VAL A 213 -1.66 22.13 1.51
CA VAL A 213 -1.69 22.29 2.96
C VAL A 213 -1.88 20.92 3.59
N VAL A 214 -1.02 20.56 4.53
CA VAL A 214 -0.89 19.21 5.07
C VAL A 214 -0.97 19.22 6.61
N ASN A 215 -1.28 18.07 7.21
CA ASN A 215 -1.34 17.92 8.67
C ASN A 215 -0.35 16.88 9.23
N GLY A 216 0.46 16.27 8.37
CA GLY A 216 1.45 15.26 8.76
C GLY A 216 2.78 15.82 9.22
N ALA A 217 3.72 14.91 9.48
CA ALA A 217 5.05 15.24 9.99
C ALA A 217 5.96 15.95 8.98
N TYR A 218 5.58 16.01 7.70
CA TYR A 218 6.34 16.66 6.63
C TYR A 218 5.45 17.58 5.79
N LYS A 219 6.11 18.58 5.15
CA LYS A 219 5.53 19.50 4.16
C LYS A 219 6.16 19.22 2.81
N LEU A 220 5.41 19.39 1.73
CA LEU A 220 5.94 19.30 0.36
C LEU A 220 6.86 20.49 0.09
N ALA A 221 8.12 20.24 -0.27
CA ALA A 221 9.11 21.25 -0.63
C ALA A 221 9.30 21.34 -2.15
N GLU A 222 9.24 20.19 -2.85
CA GLU A 222 9.42 20.13 -4.30
C GLU A 222 8.62 18.95 -4.87
N ASN A 223 8.04 19.14 -6.05
CA ASN A 223 7.48 18.07 -6.87
C ASN A 223 7.86 18.33 -8.32
N THR A 224 8.89 17.64 -8.81
CA THR A 224 9.32 17.65 -10.21
C THR A 224 8.88 16.34 -10.85
N PRO A 225 7.79 16.34 -11.62
CA PRO A 225 7.21 15.11 -12.17
C PRO A 225 8.22 14.27 -12.94
N GLY A 226 8.28 12.97 -12.65
CA GLY A 226 9.20 12.02 -13.28
C GLY A 226 10.68 12.14 -12.85
N GLU A 227 11.03 13.06 -11.95
CA GLU A 227 12.38 13.21 -11.43
C GLU A 227 12.44 12.96 -9.93
N ARG A 228 11.72 13.76 -9.14
CA ARG A 228 11.73 13.63 -7.68
C ARG A 228 10.59 14.38 -6.99
N VAL A 229 10.25 13.87 -5.81
CA VAL A 229 9.47 14.58 -4.81
C VAL A 229 10.33 14.79 -3.56
N VAL A 230 10.30 16.00 -3.01
CA VAL A 230 11.04 16.33 -1.79
C VAL A 230 10.07 16.80 -0.72
N ILE A 231 10.20 16.24 0.46
CA ILE A 231 9.45 16.66 1.64
C ILE A 231 10.40 17.05 2.77
N GLU A 232 10.00 18.07 3.54
CA GLU A 232 10.77 18.60 4.67
C GLU A 232 9.96 18.56 5.95
N ARG A 233 10.64 18.36 7.08
CA ARG A 233 10.07 18.26 8.42
C ARG A 233 9.13 19.43 8.72
N ASN A 234 7.91 19.10 9.13
CA ASN A 234 6.90 20.05 9.59
C ASN A 234 7.03 20.30 11.10
N LYS A 235 7.64 21.41 11.48
CA LYS A 235 7.85 21.76 12.90
C LYS A 235 6.55 22.12 13.65
N ASP A 236 5.46 22.32 12.91
CA ASP A 236 4.14 22.59 13.48
C ASP A 236 3.31 21.30 13.68
N TYR A 237 3.87 20.13 13.31
CA TYR A 237 3.25 18.84 13.54
C TYR A 237 3.13 18.56 15.05
N TRP A 238 2.01 18.04 15.49
CA TRP A 238 1.71 17.88 16.92
C TRP A 238 2.74 17.02 17.68
N ASP A 239 3.38 16.07 17.01
CA ASP A 239 4.40 15.17 17.57
C ASP A 239 5.80 15.42 17.00
N ASP A 240 6.07 16.61 16.49
CA ASP A 240 7.36 16.99 15.86
C ASP A 240 8.56 16.70 16.76
N ALA A 241 8.42 16.85 18.08
CA ALA A 241 9.52 16.59 19.04
C ALA A 241 10.16 15.20 18.88
N LYS A 242 9.44 14.30 18.29
CA LYS A 242 9.85 12.94 18.06
C LYS A 242 10.36 12.68 16.62
N THR A 243 10.24 13.58 15.68
CA THR A 243 10.70 13.43 14.29
C THR A 243 12.20 13.73 14.21
N VAL A 244 12.99 12.82 13.63
CA VAL A 244 14.46 12.94 13.51
C VAL A 244 14.89 13.30 12.09
N ILE A 245 14.37 12.59 11.06
CA ILE A 245 14.67 12.90 9.66
C ILE A 245 14.15 14.30 9.32
N ASN A 246 15.03 15.17 8.81
CA ASN A 246 14.67 16.55 8.46
C ASN A 246 14.18 16.70 7.02
N ARG A 247 14.56 15.75 6.13
CA ARG A 247 14.28 15.82 4.71
C ARG A 247 14.21 14.40 4.11
N VAL A 248 13.23 14.16 3.25
CA VAL A 248 13.16 12.94 2.43
C VAL A 248 13.14 13.32 0.96
N GLU A 249 13.94 12.64 0.17
CA GLU A 249 13.99 12.76 -1.28
C GLU A 249 13.55 11.46 -1.91
N PHE A 250 12.38 11.46 -2.55
CA PHE A 250 11.88 10.35 -3.36
C PHE A 250 12.40 10.55 -4.78
N LEU A 251 13.33 9.72 -5.21
CA LEU A 251 14.04 9.84 -6.49
C LEU A 251 13.49 8.83 -7.49
N THR A 252 12.90 9.29 -8.57
CA THR A 252 12.38 8.43 -9.64
C THR A 252 13.53 7.87 -10.47
N ILE A 253 13.72 6.55 -10.40
CA ILE A 253 14.75 5.82 -11.14
C ILE A 253 14.12 4.54 -11.66
N ASN A 254 13.68 4.54 -12.92
CA ASN A 254 12.91 3.44 -13.53
C ASN A 254 13.74 2.17 -13.76
N ASP A 255 15.06 2.28 -13.90
CA ASP A 255 15.98 1.17 -14.10
C ASP A 255 16.52 0.68 -12.75
N GLU A 256 16.20 -0.56 -12.37
CA GLU A 256 16.64 -1.14 -11.09
C GLU A 256 18.17 -1.28 -11.00
N ASN A 257 18.86 -1.54 -12.11
CA ASN A 257 20.34 -1.64 -12.14
C ASN A 257 20.98 -0.26 -11.94
N GLN A 258 20.38 0.80 -12.50
CA GLN A 258 20.80 2.16 -12.23
C GLN A 258 20.56 2.54 -10.77
N GLY A 259 19.40 2.16 -10.21
CA GLY A 259 19.10 2.33 -8.77
C GLY A 259 20.16 1.68 -7.89
N LEU A 260 20.52 0.43 -8.17
CA LEU A 260 21.59 -0.28 -7.45
C LEU A 260 22.95 0.41 -7.61
N THR A 261 23.28 0.89 -8.81
CA THR A 261 24.53 1.62 -9.06
C THR A 261 24.62 2.90 -8.23
N ARG A 262 23.54 3.68 -8.17
CA ARG A 262 23.47 4.90 -7.36
C ARG A 262 23.50 4.60 -5.86
N TYR A 263 22.90 3.49 -5.42
CA TYR A 263 23.01 3.02 -4.04
C TYR A 263 24.47 2.70 -3.66
N LEU A 264 25.17 1.95 -4.50
CA LEU A 264 26.59 1.61 -4.27
C LEU A 264 27.49 2.86 -4.29
N ALA A 265 27.13 3.88 -5.07
CA ALA A 265 27.80 5.18 -5.07
C ALA A 265 27.46 6.06 -3.84
N GLY A 266 26.50 5.66 -2.99
CA GLY A 266 26.07 6.44 -1.83
C GLY A 266 25.10 7.59 -2.15
N GLU A 267 24.49 7.58 -3.34
CA GLU A 267 23.57 8.64 -3.78
C GLU A 267 22.13 8.41 -3.31
N VAL A 268 21.77 7.16 -2.98
CA VAL A 268 20.49 6.77 -2.36
C VAL A 268 20.72 5.91 -1.14
N ASP A 269 19.85 6.01 -0.15
CA ASP A 269 19.93 5.25 1.10
C ASP A 269 19.19 3.90 1.02
N GLN A 270 18.20 3.81 0.13
CA GLN A 270 17.46 2.57 -0.13
C GLN A 270 17.09 2.46 -1.61
N THR A 271 17.16 1.22 -2.14
CA THR A 271 16.76 0.87 -3.51
C THR A 271 16.34 -0.59 -3.58
N ASP A 272 15.42 -0.93 -4.49
CA ASP A 272 15.10 -2.33 -4.77
C ASP A 272 16.30 -3.06 -5.40
N ILE A 273 16.38 -4.35 -5.14
CA ILE A 273 17.38 -5.23 -5.74
C ILE A 273 16.85 -5.76 -7.08
N PRO A 274 17.60 -5.58 -8.19
CA PRO A 274 17.20 -6.13 -9.47
C PRO A 274 16.97 -7.64 -9.43
N ALA A 275 15.95 -8.12 -10.16
CA ALA A 275 15.56 -9.53 -10.20
C ALA A 275 16.75 -10.45 -10.54
N GLY A 276 16.95 -11.49 -9.70
CA GLY A 276 18.03 -12.48 -9.82
C GLY A 276 19.34 -12.08 -9.12
N GLN A 277 19.45 -10.87 -8.53
CA GLN A 277 20.72 -10.41 -7.93
C GLN A 277 20.79 -10.55 -6.41
N TYR A 278 19.67 -10.83 -5.75
CA TYR A 278 19.63 -10.90 -4.28
C TYR A 278 20.62 -11.89 -3.67
N PRO A 279 20.77 -13.14 -4.14
CA PRO A 279 21.70 -14.08 -3.52
C PRO A 279 23.15 -13.57 -3.49
N LYS A 280 23.60 -12.99 -4.62
CA LYS A 280 24.95 -12.42 -4.75
C LYS A 280 25.13 -11.19 -3.86
N LEU A 281 24.15 -10.28 -3.84
CA LEU A 281 24.22 -9.07 -3.04
C LEU A 281 24.12 -9.38 -1.55
N LYS A 282 23.33 -10.39 -1.16
CA LYS A 282 23.27 -10.86 0.23
C LYS A 282 24.59 -11.43 0.72
N GLU A 283 25.33 -12.13 -0.13
CA GLU A 283 26.69 -12.63 0.18
C GLU A 283 27.68 -11.46 0.33
N GLN A 284 27.64 -10.49 -0.58
CA GLN A 284 28.56 -9.35 -0.59
C GLN A 284 28.27 -8.29 0.48
N TYR A 285 26.99 -8.05 0.76
CA TYR A 285 26.48 -7.00 1.65
C TYR A 285 25.46 -7.59 2.65
N PRO A 286 25.87 -8.50 3.54
CA PRO A 286 24.93 -9.24 4.40
C PRO A 286 24.12 -8.36 5.36
N ALA A 287 24.65 -7.17 5.72
CA ALA A 287 23.99 -6.21 6.61
C ALA A 287 23.13 -5.18 5.86
N GLU A 288 23.18 -5.14 4.51
CA GLU A 288 22.52 -4.14 3.69
C GLU A 288 21.46 -4.74 2.76
N ALA A 289 21.60 -6.02 2.36
CA ALA A 289 20.65 -6.69 1.47
C ALA A 289 19.58 -7.44 2.29
N PHE A 290 18.33 -7.10 2.03
CA PHE A 290 17.17 -7.63 2.75
C PHE A 290 16.17 -8.28 1.78
N SER A 291 15.52 -9.33 2.26
CA SER A 291 14.31 -9.90 1.69
C SER A 291 13.36 -10.16 2.86
N VAL A 292 12.25 -9.44 2.89
CA VAL A 292 11.27 -9.52 3.98
C VAL A 292 9.88 -9.83 3.42
N PRO A 293 9.01 -10.50 4.20
CA PRO A 293 7.65 -10.77 3.77
C PRO A 293 6.93 -9.49 3.34
N ASN A 294 6.12 -9.57 2.29
CA ASN A 294 5.28 -8.48 1.84
C ASN A 294 3.88 -9.02 1.52
N LEU A 295 2.85 -8.38 2.05
CA LEU A 295 1.45 -8.77 1.89
C LEU A 295 0.95 -8.35 0.50
N CYS A 296 1.58 -8.89 -0.54
CA CYS A 296 1.23 -8.58 -1.93
C CYS A 296 1.20 -9.85 -2.79
N THR A 297 0.34 -9.83 -3.80
CA THR A 297 0.24 -10.86 -4.83
C THR A 297 0.50 -10.27 -6.20
N TYR A 298 1.43 -10.85 -6.94
CA TYR A 298 1.61 -10.61 -8.37
C TYR A 298 0.70 -11.55 -9.15
N TYR A 299 -0.08 -11.02 -10.07
CA TYR A 299 -1.01 -11.80 -10.88
C TYR A 299 -1.17 -11.21 -12.27
N PHE A 300 -1.70 -12.02 -13.18
CA PHE A 300 -2.17 -11.53 -14.47
C PHE A 300 -3.68 -11.34 -14.38
N SER A 301 -4.16 -10.15 -14.72
CA SER A 301 -5.58 -9.86 -14.84
C SER A 301 -6.03 -10.22 -16.24
N ILE A 302 -7.09 -11.01 -16.35
CA ILE A 302 -7.70 -11.40 -17.62
C ILE A 302 -8.94 -10.54 -17.84
N ASN A 303 -9.06 -9.88 -18.97
CA ASN A 303 -10.28 -9.16 -19.28
C ASN A 303 -11.45 -10.12 -19.44
N MET A 304 -12.47 -10.00 -18.58
CA MET A 304 -13.68 -10.82 -18.56
C MET A 304 -14.91 -10.09 -19.12
N THR A 305 -14.75 -8.82 -19.54
CA THR A 305 -15.86 -8.00 -20.07
C THR A 305 -16.25 -8.42 -21.50
N ASP A 306 -17.31 -7.81 -22.02
CA ASP A 306 -17.74 -8.04 -23.40
C ASP A 306 -16.69 -7.66 -24.45
N SER A 307 -15.77 -6.73 -24.10
CA SER A 307 -14.64 -6.31 -24.95
C SER A 307 -13.49 -7.31 -25.00
N ALA A 308 -13.51 -8.33 -24.14
CA ALA A 308 -12.44 -9.34 -24.11
C ALA A 308 -12.31 -10.10 -25.44
N PRO A 309 -11.07 -10.47 -25.85
CA PRO A 309 -10.87 -11.39 -26.96
C PRO A 309 -11.65 -12.69 -26.75
N GLU A 310 -12.40 -13.14 -27.76
CA GLU A 310 -13.29 -14.29 -27.67
C GLU A 310 -12.65 -15.55 -27.08
N PRO A 311 -11.39 -15.90 -27.41
CA PRO A 311 -10.74 -17.08 -26.82
C PRO A 311 -10.61 -17.03 -25.30
N LEU A 312 -10.41 -15.82 -24.70
CA LEU A 312 -10.23 -15.66 -23.25
C LEU A 312 -11.55 -15.75 -22.48
N LYS A 313 -12.69 -15.71 -23.17
CA LYS A 313 -14.02 -15.96 -22.57
C LYS A 313 -14.24 -17.45 -22.24
N ASP A 314 -13.53 -18.37 -22.93
CA ASP A 314 -13.59 -19.79 -22.62
C ASP A 314 -12.78 -20.09 -21.34
N GLN A 315 -13.46 -20.60 -20.31
CA GLN A 315 -12.86 -21.00 -19.03
C GLN A 315 -11.72 -22.03 -19.22
N LYS A 316 -11.85 -22.95 -20.18
CA LYS A 316 -10.80 -23.95 -20.46
C LYS A 316 -9.48 -23.28 -20.90
N VAL A 317 -9.58 -22.22 -21.68
CA VAL A 317 -8.39 -21.44 -22.12
C VAL A 317 -7.74 -20.77 -20.91
N ARG A 318 -8.53 -20.12 -20.04
CA ARG A 318 -7.99 -19.46 -18.83
C ARG A 318 -7.36 -20.46 -17.86
N GLU A 319 -8.03 -21.59 -17.64
CA GLU A 319 -7.50 -22.68 -16.80
C GLU A 319 -6.21 -23.26 -17.39
N ALA A 320 -6.13 -23.44 -18.71
CA ALA A 320 -4.92 -23.92 -19.38
C ALA A 320 -3.74 -22.96 -19.19
N LEU A 321 -3.96 -21.66 -19.32
CA LEU A 321 -2.92 -20.64 -19.09
C LEU A 321 -2.48 -20.63 -17.61
N TYR A 322 -3.42 -20.77 -16.67
CA TYR A 322 -3.12 -20.87 -15.23
C TYR A 322 -2.25 -22.10 -14.90
N LEU A 323 -2.56 -23.26 -15.48
CA LEU A 323 -1.85 -24.53 -15.22
C LEU A 323 -0.47 -24.55 -15.87
N ALA A 324 -0.34 -24.06 -17.11
CA ALA A 324 0.91 -24.10 -17.86
C ALA A 324 2.00 -23.16 -17.30
N LEU A 325 1.62 -22.20 -16.45
CA LEU A 325 2.56 -21.26 -15.83
C LEU A 325 3.44 -22.00 -14.79
N ASP A 326 4.75 -22.10 -15.10
CA ASP A 326 5.74 -22.66 -14.18
C ASP A 326 6.22 -21.57 -13.18
N ARG A 327 5.56 -21.54 -12.06
CA ARG A 327 5.81 -20.56 -11.01
C ARG A 327 7.16 -20.77 -10.32
N ASP A 328 7.58 -22.04 -10.19
CA ASP A 328 8.86 -22.38 -9.57
C ASP A 328 10.05 -21.84 -10.37
N VAL A 329 9.98 -21.92 -11.70
CA VAL A 329 10.99 -21.29 -12.57
C VAL A 329 11.02 -19.78 -12.36
N LEU A 330 9.87 -19.13 -12.26
CA LEU A 330 9.83 -17.67 -12.06
C LEU A 330 10.44 -17.26 -10.72
N VAL A 331 10.05 -17.90 -9.61
CA VAL A 331 10.53 -17.48 -8.30
C VAL A 331 11.96 -17.91 -8.00
N ASN A 332 12.37 -19.12 -8.42
CA ASN A 332 13.67 -19.69 -8.08
C ASN A 332 14.78 -19.37 -9.08
N ASN A 333 14.46 -19.17 -10.37
CA ASN A 333 15.47 -18.97 -11.40
C ASN A 333 15.51 -17.53 -11.92
N ILE A 334 14.38 -16.81 -11.91
CA ILE A 334 14.29 -15.45 -12.46
C ILE A 334 14.37 -14.39 -11.36
N LEU A 335 13.54 -14.49 -10.32
CA LEU A 335 13.43 -13.49 -9.26
C LEU A 335 14.46 -13.68 -8.15
N GLN A 336 14.58 -14.90 -7.62
CA GLN A 336 15.55 -15.30 -6.61
C GLN A 336 15.57 -14.42 -5.33
N GLY A 337 14.44 -13.80 -5.00
CA GLY A 337 14.32 -12.90 -3.86
C GLY A 337 13.54 -13.50 -2.68
N GLY A 338 13.25 -14.81 -2.69
CA GLY A 338 12.46 -15.48 -1.63
C GLY A 338 10.94 -15.39 -1.84
N GLN A 339 10.50 -14.94 -3.02
CA GLN A 339 9.08 -14.99 -3.40
C GLN A 339 8.57 -16.43 -3.36
N GLU A 340 7.28 -16.61 -3.03
CA GLU A 340 6.64 -17.92 -2.97
C GLU A 340 5.67 -18.10 -4.17
N PRO A 341 5.61 -19.28 -4.83
CA PRO A 341 4.65 -19.55 -5.89
C PRO A 341 3.21 -19.32 -5.41
N ALA A 342 2.41 -18.55 -6.15
CA ALA A 342 1.01 -18.29 -5.81
C ALA A 342 0.06 -19.13 -6.65
N TYR A 343 -0.74 -19.94 -5.98
CA TYR A 343 -1.84 -20.71 -6.57
C TYR A 343 -3.21 -20.17 -6.16
N THR A 344 -3.28 -19.30 -5.14
CA THR A 344 -4.47 -18.56 -4.69
C THR A 344 -4.22 -17.06 -4.83
N PHE A 345 -5.28 -16.25 -4.75
CA PHE A 345 -5.15 -14.80 -4.86
C PHE A 345 -4.67 -14.18 -3.54
N THR A 346 -5.38 -14.46 -2.44
CA THR A 346 -5.02 -13.97 -1.12
C THR A 346 -3.77 -14.68 -0.59
N PRO A 347 -2.73 -13.94 -0.13
CA PRO A 347 -1.55 -14.56 0.48
C PRO A 347 -1.91 -15.41 1.70
N PRO A 348 -1.39 -16.63 1.83
CA PRO A 348 -1.77 -17.55 2.91
C PRO A 348 -1.33 -17.09 4.30
N LYS A 349 -0.43 -16.09 4.38
CA LYS A 349 0.03 -15.47 5.64
C LYS A 349 -0.82 -14.28 6.08
N THR A 350 -1.91 -13.98 5.37
CA THR A 350 -2.86 -12.93 5.76
C THR A 350 -3.50 -13.28 7.11
N ALA A 351 -3.58 -12.31 8.02
CA ALA A 351 -4.08 -12.54 9.37
C ALA A 351 -5.53 -13.05 9.37
N GLY A 352 -5.77 -14.15 10.11
CA GLY A 352 -7.10 -14.76 10.25
C GLY A 352 -7.60 -15.47 8.98
N PHE A 353 -6.78 -15.62 7.94
CA PHE A 353 -7.17 -16.29 6.70
C PHE A 353 -6.60 -17.70 6.61
N THR A 354 -7.43 -18.63 6.14
CA THR A 354 -7.03 -19.99 5.78
C THR A 354 -7.28 -20.20 4.29
N ALA A 355 -6.21 -20.15 3.51
CA ALA A 355 -6.30 -20.36 2.07
C ALA A 355 -6.86 -21.77 1.76
N PRO A 356 -7.78 -21.91 0.79
CA PRO A 356 -8.17 -23.23 0.30
C PRO A 356 -6.97 -23.91 -0.37
N GLU A 357 -7.00 -25.22 -0.37
CA GLU A 357 -6.01 -26.00 -1.09
C GLU A 357 -6.31 -25.94 -2.60
N ALA A 358 -5.49 -25.18 -3.34
CA ALA A 358 -5.61 -25.17 -4.80
C ALA A 358 -5.16 -26.51 -5.38
N PRO A 359 -6.01 -27.26 -6.15
CA PRO A 359 -5.62 -28.59 -6.68
C PRO A 359 -4.31 -28.55 -7.49
N ALA A 360 -4.08 -27.48 -8.23
CA ALA A 360 -2.87 -27.28 -9.03
C ALA A 360 -1.58 -27.27 -8.19
N SER A 361 -1.63 -26.85 -6.92
CA SER A 361 -0.45 -26.83 -6.04
C SER A 361 0.05 -28.23 -5.65
N LYS A 362 -0.78 -29.25 -5.81
CA LYS A 362 -0.45 -30.66 -5.51
C LYS A 362 0.07 -31.43 -6.73
N MET A 363 -0.09 -30.86 -7.91
CA MET A 363 0.38 -31.46 -9.16
C MET A 363 1.83 -31.10 -9.41
N THR A 364 2.58 -31.99 -10.02
CA THR A 364 3.87 -31.65 -10.64
C THR A 364 3.66 -30.72 -11.83
N GLN A 365 4.70 -30.01 -12.29
CA GLN A 365 4.56 -29.16 -13.46
C GLN A 365 4.21 -29.98 -14.72
N ASP A 366 4.76 -31.18 -14.86
CA ASP A 366 4.45 -32.07 -16.00
C ASP A 366 2.97 -32.47 -16.03
N GLU A 367 2.36 -32.76 -14.87
CA GLU A 367 0.93 -33.04 -14.77
C GLU A 367 0.08 -31.83 -15.09
N ARG A 368 0.47 -30.63 -14.63
CA ARG A 368 -0.20 -29.37 -14.99
C ARG A 368 -0.11 -29.09 -16.48
N ASP A 369 1.07 -29.28 -17.08
CA ASP A 369 1.30 -29.05 -18.51
C ASP A 369 0.49 -30.02 -19.39
N ALA A 370 0.40 -31.30 -18.99
CA ALA A 370 -0.43 -32.27 -19.67
C ALA A 370 -1.91 -31.90 -19.64
N LYS A 371 -2.41 -31.48 -18.46
CA LYS A 371 -3.80 -31.04 -18.31
C LYS A 371 -4.09 -29.73 -19.06
N ALA A 372 -3.17 -28.77 -19.01
CA ALA A 372 -3.28 -27.52 -19.74
C ALA A 372 -3.39 -27.76 -21.27
N LYS A 373 -2.58 -28.67 -21.80
CA LYS A 373 -2.62 -29.04 -23.20
C LYS A 373 -3.94 -29.71 -23.60
N GLU A 374 -4.45 -30.62 -22.78
CA GLU A 374 -5.77 -31.24 -22.98
C GLU A 374 -6.89 -30.19 -23.05
N LEU A 375 -6.88 -29.20 -22.14
CA LEU A 375 -7.86 -28.11 -22.10
C LEU A 375 -7.77 -27.20 -23.33
N MET A 376 -6.57 -26.86 -23.79
CA MET A 376 -6.36 -26.06 -25.00
C MET A 376 -6.87 -26.79 -26.25
N GLU A 377 -6.57 -28.08 -26.39
CA GLU A 377 -7.05 -28.92 -27.48
C GLU A 377 -8.59 -29.03 -27.48
N ALA A 378 -9.19 -29.19 -26.28
CA ALA A 378 -10.65 -29.23 -26.10
C ALA A 378 -11.33 -27.88 -26.40
N ALA A 379 -10.60 -26.77 -26.30
CA ALA A 379 -11.05 -25.43 -26.71
C ALA A 379 -10.75 -25.12 -28.20
N GLY A 380 -10.12 -26.06 -28.94
CA GLY A 380 -9.81 -25.92 -30.35
C GLY A 380 -8.48 -25.19 -30.67
N TYR A 381 -7.61 -25.01 -29.68
CA TYR A 381 -6.32 -24.34 -29.84
C TYR A 381 -5.16 -25.32 -29.72
N GLY A 382 -4.05 -25.00 -30.38
CA GLY A 382 -2.82 -25.79 -30.41
C GLY A 382 -1.87 -25.28 -31.47
N LYS A 383 -0.87 -26.09 -31.85
CA LYS A 383 0.18 -25.67 -32.80
C LYS A 383 -0.35 -25.25 -34.17
N ASP A 384 -1.40 -25.92 -34.67
CA ASP A 384 -1.99 -25.67 -36.00
C ASP A 384 -3.02 -24.52 -35.97
N ASN A 385 -3.54 -24.18 -34.77
CA ASN A 385 -4.45 -23.06 -34.52
C ASN A 385 -4.01 -22.36 -33.22
N PRO A 386 -2.95 -21.52 -33.24
CA PRO A 386 -2.41 -20.93 -32.04
C PRO A 386 -3.37 -19.90 -31.43
N LEU A 387 -3.54 -19.96 -30.10
CA LEU A 387 -4.13 -18.85 -29.34
C LEU A 387 -3.22 -17.62 -29.46
N LYS A 388 -3.81 -16.45 -29.76
CA LYS A 388 -3.08 -15.18 -29.86
C LYS A 388 -3.68 -14.12 -28.96
N PHE A 389 -2.85 -13.47 -28.16
CA PHE A 389 -3.26 -12.30 -27.37
C PHE A 389 -2.06 -11.40 -27.02
N GLU A 390 -2.37 -10.15 -26.63
CA GLU A 390 -1.39 -9.22 -26.10
C GLU A 390 -1.37 -9.26 -24.59
N TYR A 391 -0.17 -9.24 -23.99
CA TYR A 391 0.08 -9.02 -22.58
C TYR A 391 0.71 -7.66 -22.38
N ILE A 392 0.12 -6.82 -21.50
CA ILE A 392 0.61 -5.48 -21.19
C ILE A 392 1.14 -5.41 -19.75
N TYR A 393 2.17 -4.58 -19.55
CA TYR A 393 2.80 -4.38 -18.24
C TYR A 393 3.45 -3.00 -18.14
N ASN A 394 3.69 -2.48 -16.90
CA ASN A 394 4.43 -1.23 -16.73
C ASN A 394 5.93 -1.46 -16.93
N THR A 395 6.62 -0.45 -17.45
CA THR A 395 8.05 -0.48 -17.77
C THR A 395 8.87 -0.79 -16.52
N SER A 396 9.51 -1.95 -16.49
CA SER A 396 10.41 -2.44 -15.46
C SER A 396 11.20 -3.63 -16.00
N ASP A 397 12.47 -3.73 -15.64
CA ASP A 397 13.31 -4.86 -16.02
C ASP A 397 12.80 -6.19 -15.48
N ALA A 398 12.31 -6.20 -14.24
CA ALA A 398 11.74 -7.40 -13.63
C ALA A 398 10.48 -7.85 -14.36
N HIS A 399 9.55 -6.94 -14.69
CA HIS A 399 8.32 -7.27 -15.41
C HIS A 399 8.61 -7.75 -16.82
N LYS A 400 9.58 -7.14 -17.52
CA LYS A 400 10.03 -7.57 -18.85
C LYS A 400 10.60 -8.98 -18.83
N LYS A 401 11.44 -9.31 -17.83
CA LYS A 401 11.98 -10.67 -17.66
C LYS A 401 10.85 -11.69 -17.48
N ILE A 402 9.90 -11.40 -16.57
CA ILE A 402 8.73 -12.27 -16.33
C ILE A 402 7.93 -12.44 -17.64
N ALA A 403 7.54 -11.35 -18.29
CA ALA A 403 6.76 -11.38 -19.54
C ALA A 403 7.43 -12.20 -20.64
N THR A 404 8.75 -12.04 -20.81
CA THR A 404 9.55 -12.78 -21.80
C THR A 404 9.55 -14.27 -21.50
N VAL A 405 9.82 -14.66 -20.25
CA VAL A 405 9.87 -16.08 -19.83
C VAL A 405 8.49 -16.72 -19.95
N VAL A 406 7.42 -16.04 -19.51
CA VAL A 406 6.04 -16.54 -19.61
C VAL A 406 5.61 -16.70 -21.06
N SER A 407 5.93 -15.74 -21.94
CA SER A 407 5.65 -15.86 -23.39
C SER A 407 6.31 -17.10 -23.99
N GLN A 408 7.56 -17.38 -23.61
CA GLN A 408 8.27 -18.56 -24.08
C GLN A 408 7.66 -19.86 -23.51
N MET A 409 7.31 -19.89 -22.22
CA MET A 409 6.63 -21.05 -21.59
C MET A 409 5.33 -21.39 -22.31
N TYR A 410 4.47 -20.41 -22.55
CA TYR A 410 3.19 -20.62 -23.23
C TYR A 410 3.36 -21.06 -24.67
N LYS A 411 4.37 -20.51 -25.37
CA LYS A 411 4.70 -20.94 -26.74
C LYS A 411 5.16 -22.39 -26.79
N GLU A 412 6.08 -22.79 -25.92
CA GLU A 412 6.65 -24.15 -25.92
C GLU A 412 5.63 -25.20 -25.49
N LYS A 413 4.86 -24.91 -24.43
CA LYS A 413 3.94 -25.87 -23.82
C LYS A 413 2.62 -25.96 -24.57
N LEU A 414 2.06 -24.84 -25.02
CA LEU A 414 0.69 -24.73 -25.55
C LEU A 414 0.61 -24.24 -27.01
N GLY A 415 1.72 -23.80 -27.60
CA GLY A 415 1.72 -23.19 -28.93
C GLY A 415 1.11 -21.77 -28.96
N VAL A 416 0.99 -21.09 -27.80
CA VAL A 416 0.40 -19.76 -27.71
C VAL A 416 1.34 -18.70 -28.28
N GLU A 417 0.81 -17.76 -29.05
CA GLU A 417 1.50 -16.56 -29.54
C GLU A 417 1.12 -15.35 -28.67
N MET A 418 1.84 -15.16 -27.58
CA MET A 418 1.68 -14.02 -26.67
C MET A 418 2.63 -12.89 -27.09
N THR A 419 2.09 -11.76 -27.56
CA THR A 419 2.85 -10.53 -27.74
C THR A 419 2.94 -9.78 -26.42
N ILE A 420 4.06 -9.08 -26.19
CA ILE A 420 4.28 -8.33 -24.96
C ILE A 420 4.48 -6.86 -25.28
N ARG A 421 3.88 -5.97 -24.48
CA ARG A 421 4.00 -4.51 -24.62
C ARG A 421 4.11 -3.85 -23.26
N ASP A 422 5.15 -3.07 -23.07
CA ASP A 422 5.29 -2.21 -21.90
C ASP A 422 4.70 -0.82 -22.15
N MET A 423 4.36 -0.16 -21.07
CA MET A 423 3.88 1.21 -21.03
C MET A 423 4.24 1.88 -19.71
N GLU A 424 4.10 3.18 -19.68
CA GLU A 424 4.25 3.97 -18.45
C GLU A 424 3.16 3.57 -17.43
N PHE A 425 3.45 3.63 -16.11
CA PHE A 425 2.60 3.01 -15.09
C PHE A 425 1.20 3.65 -14.99
N ALA A 426 1.09 4.99 -15.01
CA ALA A 426 -0.23 5.63 -14.99
C ALA A 426 -1.07 5.24 -16.22
N THR A 427 -0.42 5.09 -17.39
CA THR A 427 -1.10 4.60 -18.60
C THR A 427 -1.59 3.15 -18.44
N LEU A 428 -0.83 2.30 -17.74
CA LEU A 428 -1.26 0.93 -17.43
C LEU A 428 -2.48 0.92 -16.52
N LEU A 429 -2.47 1.74 -15.46
CA LEU A 429 -3.60 1.88 -14.54
C LEU A 429 -4.88 2.27 -15.30
N ASP A 430 -4.83 3.36 -16.07
CA ASP A 430 -5.95 3.82 -16.90
C ASP A 430 -6.45 2.75 -17.89
N THR A 431 -5.51 2.04 -18.54
CA THR A 431 -5.82 1.00 -19.52
C THR A 431 -6.55 -0.18 -18.87
N ARG A 432 -6.15 -0.56 -17.64
CA ARG A 432 -6.80 -1.62 -16.87
C ARG A 432 -8.19 -1.21 -16.39
N HIS A 433 -8.34 -0.02 -15.79
CA HIS A 433 -9.63 0.50 -15.33
C HIS A 433 -10.65 0.63 -16.47
N GLN A 434 -10.20 0.94 -17.68
CA GLN A 434 -11.04 0.99 -18.88
C GLN A 434 -11.27 -0.39 -19.53
N HIS A 435 -10.71 -1.47 -18.98
CA HIS A 435 -10.74 -2.83 -19.54
C HIS A 435 -10.27 -2.91 -21.00
N ASN A 436 -9.34 -2.05 -21.39
CA ASN A 436 -8.84 -1.95 -22.78
C ASN A 436 -7.57 -2.80 -22.99
N TYR A 437 -7.64 -4.06 -22.61
CA TYR A 437 -6.53 -5.03 -22.72
C TYR A 437 -7.07 -6.46 -22.88
N ALA A 438 -6.21 -7.40 -23.25
CA ALA A 438 -6.52 -8.83 -23.24
C ALA A 438 -6.07 -9.49 -21.93
N VAL A 439 -4.79 -9.40 -21.62
CA VAL A 439 -4.18 -9.84 -20.35
C VAL A 439 -3.21 -8.74 -19.89
N ALA A 440 -3.29 -8.36 -18.63
CA ALA A 440 -2.45 -7.32 -18.07
C ALA A 440 -1.68 -7.79 -16.82
N ARG A 441 -0.47 -7.30 -16.67
CA ARG A 441 0.21 -7.35 -15.37
C ARG A 441 -0.61 -6.62 -14.33
N ASN A 442 -0.74 -7.25 -13.16
CA ASN A 442 -1.32 -6.62 -12.00
C ASN A 442 -0.59 -7.06 -10.73
N ALA A 443 -0.77 -6.31 -9.68
CA ALA A 443 -0.39 -6.68 -8.33
C ALA A 443 -1.33 -5.99 -7.35
N TRP A 444 -1.58 -6.64 -6.23
CA TRP A 444 -2.27 -6.04 -5.12
C TRP A 444 -1.47 -6.21 -3.85
N CYS A 445 -1.29 -5.11 -3.13
CA CYS A 445 -0.75 -5.11 -1.79
C CYS A 445 -1.89 -4.82 -0.82
N GLY A 446 -1.94 -5.56 0.29
CA GLY A 446 -3.02 -5.40 1.26
C GLY A 446 -2.99 -4.02 1.89
N ASP A 447 -4.12 -3.32 1.88
CA ASP A 447 -4.29 -2.01 2.52
C ASP A 447 -4.37 -2.13 4.04
N TYR A 448 -4.62 -3.34 4.54
CA TYR A 448 -4.61 -3.77 5.93
C TYR A 448 -4.51 -5.30 5.99
N ASN A 449 -3.96 -5.83 7.07
CA ASN A 449 -3.71 -7.28 7.19
C ASN A 449 -5.00 -8.06 7.51
N GLU A 450 -5.80 -8.31 6.46
CA GLU A 450 -7.04 -9.08 6.50
C GLU A 450 -7.43 -9.46 5.06
N ALA A 451 -8.12 -10.60 4.84
CA ALA A 451 -8.36 -11.15 3.50
C ALA A 451 -9.30 -10.31 2.62
N SER A 452 -10.20 -9.54 3.21
CA SER A 452 -11.15 -8.71 2.46
C SER A 452 -10.46 -7.65 1.58
N THR A 453 -9.24 -7.20 1.93
CA THR A 453 -8.48 -6.26 1.10
C THR A 453 -8.14 -6.83 -0.30
N PHE A 454 -7.98 -8.15 -0.41
CA PHE A 454 -7.77 -8.85 -1.69
C PHE A 454 -9.11 -9.22 -2.35
N LEU A 455 -9.97 -9.88 -1.59
CA LEU A 455 -11.19 -10.48 -2.13
C LEU A 455 -12.20 -9.45 -2.62
N SER A 456 -12.24 -8.25 -2.02
CA SER A 456 -13.10 -7.15 -2.47
C SER A 456 -12.80 -6.64 -3.88
N LEU A 457 -11.61 -6.93 -4.43
CA LEU A 457 -11.30 -6.63 -5.83
C LEU A 457 -12.14 -7.47 -6.81
N MET A 458 -12.68 -8.59 -6.33
CA MET A 458 -13.53 -9.49 -7.12
C MET A 458 -15.03 -9.17 -7.00
N ASP A 459 -15.40 -8.15 -6.21
CA ASP A 459 -16.77 -7.61 -6.20
C ASP A 459 -17.07 -6.97 -7.56
N SER A 460 -18.19 -7.33 -8.17
CA SER A 460 -18.59 -6.82 -9.48
C SER A 460 -18.78 -5.28 -9.53
N LYS A 461 -18.88 -4.63 -8.36
CA LYS A 461 -19.06 -3.19 -8.19
C LYS A 461 -17.79 -2.47 -7.77
N SER A 462 -16.71 -3.20 -7.50
CA SER A 462 -15.46 -2.59 -7.09
C SER A 462 -14.83 -1.81 -8.26
N SER A 463 -14.42 -0.56 -8.02
CA SER A 463 -13.64 0.23 -8.99
C SER A 463 -12.27 -0.37 -9.28
N GLN A 464 -11.77 -1.26 -8.40
CA GLN A 464 -10.51 -1.99 -8.57
C GLN A 464 -10.69 -3.37 -9.20
N ASN A 465 -11.90 -3.72 -9.67
CA ASN A 465 -12.13 -4.97 -10.40
C ASN A 465 -11.66 -4.84 -11.85
N ASP A 466 -10.37 -4.75 -12.04
CA ASP A 466 -9.74 -4.62 -13.36
C ASP A 466 -10.08 -5.76 -14.32
N SER A 467 -10.36 -6.96 -13.81
CA SER A 467 -10.77 -8.09 -14.65
C SER A 467 -12.19 -7.94 -15.23
N GLY A 468 -13.04 -7.12 -14.62
CA GLY A 468 -14.47 -7.09 -14.92
C GLY A 468 -15.19 -8.39 -14.56
N TYR A 469 -14.63 -9.16 -13.62
CA TYR A 469 -15.24 -10.39 -13.11
C TYR A 469 -16.60 -10.09 -12.50
N ASN A 470 -17.61 -10.87 -12.87
CA ASN A 470 -18.98 -10.68 -12.41
C ASN A 470 -19.57 -12.03 -12.01
N ASN A 471 -19.61 -12.30 -10.72
CA ASN A 471 -20.20 -13.51 -10.16
C ASN A 471 -21.09 -13.16 -8.96
N PRO A 472 -22.44 -13.23 -9.11
CA PRO A 472 -23.37 -12.84 -8.04
C PRO A 472 -23.20 -13.62 -6.74
N ASP A 473 -22.69 -14.86 -6.79
CA ASP A 473 -22.42 -15.64 -5.58
C ASP A 473 -21.21 -15.06 -4.83
N VAL A 474 -20.18 -14.58 -5.55
CA VAL A 474 -19.01 -13.92 -4.95
C VAL A 474 -19.44 -12.60 -4.31
N ASP A 475 -20.23 -11.79 -5.02
CA ASP A 475 -20.79 -10.53 -4.48
C ASP A 475 -21.58 -10.78 -3.18
N LYS A 476 -22.39 -11.84 -3.17
CA LYS A 476 -23.16 -12.21 -1.99
C LYS A 476 -22.26 -12.64 -0.83
N LEU A 477 -21.27 -13.51 -1.08
CA LEU A 477 -20.34 -13.98 -0.06
C LEU A 477 -19.52 -12.82 0.53
N LEU A 478 -19.10 -11.86 -0.30
CA LEU A 478 -18.42 -10.64 0.14
C LEU A 478 -19.33 -9.78 1.03
N ALA A 479 -20.58 -9.59 0.65
CA ALA A 479 -21.54 -8.85 1.47
C ALA A 479 -21.78 -9.54 2.83
N ASP A 480 -21.96 -10.87 2.84
CA ASP A 480 -22.19 -11.66 4.05
C ASP A 480 -20.95 -11.66 4.97
N SER A 481 -19.73 -11.61 4.40
CA SER A 481 -18.48 -11.64 5.16
C SER A 481 -18.24 -10.36 5.98
N LYS A 482 -18.69 -9.20 5.49
CA LYS A 482 -18.45 -7.89 6.14
C LYS A 482 -18.91 -7.86 7.60
N THR A 483 -20.03 -8.49 7.92
CA THR A 483 -20.62 -8.48 9.26
C THR A 483 -20.54 -9.81 9.99
N SER A 484 -19.87 -10.81 9.41
CA SER A 484 -19.66 -12.12 10.02
C SER A 484 -18.69 -12.03 11.21
N THR A 485 -19.00 -12.71 12.30
CA THR A 485 -18.07 -12.87 13.43
C THR A 485 -16.91 -13.82 13.12
N ASP A 486 -17.08 -14.67 12.12
CA ASP A 486 -16.04 -15.54 11.56
C ASP A 486 -16.18 -15.52 10.03
N PRO A 487 -15.52 -14.58 9.33
CA PRO A 487 -15.62 -14.46 7.88
C PRO A 487 -14.79 -15.50 7.11
N ASN A 488 -13.84 -16.18 7.77
CA ASN A 488 -12.89 -17.06 7.11
C ASN A 488 -13.51 -18.18 6.25
N PRO A 489 -14.59 -18.88 6.67
CA PRO A 489 -15.25 -19.85 5.80
C PRO A 489 -15.87 -19.25 4.53
N LEU A 490 -16.28 -17.98 4.58
CA LEU A 490 -16.81 -17.25 3.42
C LEU A 490 -15.67 -16.85 2.48
N TYR A 491 -14.56 -16.38 3.02
CA TYR A 491 -13.36 -16.06 2.24
C TYR A 491 -12.80 -17.29 1.50
N THR A 492 -12.78 -18.44 2.17
CA THR A 492 -12.38 -19.71 1.53
C THR A 492 -13.27 -20.03 0.33
N GLN A 493 -14.61 -19.88 0.46
CA GLN A 493 -15.54 -20.11 -0.64
C GLN A 493 -15.36 -19.10 -1.80
N ILE A 494 -15.03 -17.84 -1.50
CA ILE A 494 -14.74 -16.82 -2.52
C ILE A 494 -13.49 -17.23 -3.31
N GLU A 495 -12.40 -17.60 -2.61
CA GLU A 495 -11.18 -18.08 -3.26
C GLU A 495 -11.43 -19.31 -4.14
N GLU A 496 -12.23 -20.27 -3.67
CA GLU A 496 -12.59 -21.45 -4.47
C GLU A 496 -13.32 -21.07 -5.77
N LYS A 497 -14.19 -20.05 -5.74
CA LYS A 497 -14.86 -19.55 -6.96
C LYS A 497 -13.88 -18.84 -7.89
N ILE A 498 -12.97 -18.02 -7.35
CA ILE A 498 -11.90 -17.36 -8.14
C ILE A 498 -11.04 -18.43 -8.83
N LEU A 499 -10.64 -19.47 -8.11
CA LEU A 499 -9.87 -20.58 -8.66
C LEU A 499 -10.63 -21.34 -9.75
N ALA A 500 -11.93 -21.53 -9.60
CA ALA A 500 -12.77 -22.22 -10.58
C ALA A 500 -12.95 -21.39 -11.86
N ASP A 501 -13.23 -20.09 -11.73
CA ASP A 501 -13.57 -19.21 -12.86
C ASP A 501 -12.34 -18.60 -13.56
N VAL A 502 -11.20 -18.56 -12.86
CA VAL A 502 -9.90 -18.04 -13.34
C VAL A 502 -10.00 -16.63 -13.97
N PRO A 503 -10.57 -15.63 -13.27
CA PRO A 503 -10.54 -14.25 -13.76
C PRO A 503 -9.15 -13.63 -13.72
N ILE A 504 -8.27 -14.19 -12.91
CA ILE A 504 -6.88 -13.82 -12.73
C ILE A 504 -6.00 -15.06 -12.67
N ILE A 505 -4.72 -14.90 -12.98
CA ILE A 505 -3.69 -15.93 -12.82
C ILE A 505 -2.69 -15.48 -11.76
N PRO A 506 -2.82 -15.91 -10.48
CA PRO A 506 -1.81 -15.68 -9.46
C PRO A 506 -0.46 -16.27 -9.88
N VAL A 507 0.61 -15.51 -9.69
CA VAL A 507 1.96 -15.87 -10.12
C VAL A 507 2.86 -16.15 -8.93
N TYR A 508 3.01 -15.17 -8.04
CA TYR A 508 3.79 -15.31 -6.79
C TYR A 508 3.31 -14.35 -5.71
N PHE A 509 3.56 -14.73 -4.47
CA PHE A 509 3.47 -13.83 -3.32
C PHE A 509 4.79 -13.09 -3.15
N TYR A 510 4.70 -11.79 -2.95
CA TYR A 510 5.87 -10.92 -2.87
C TYR A 510 6.69 -11.13 -1.60
N THR A 511 7.98 -10.89 -1.75
CA THR A 511 8.86 -10.38 -0.71
C THR A 511 9.32 -8.98 -1.14
N LYS A 512 9.52 -8.06 -0.20
CA LYS A 512 10.23 -6.82 -0.47
C LYS A 512 11.73 -7.11 -0.45
N VAL A 513 12.39 -6.94 -1.61
CA VAL A 513 13.81 -7.28 -1.81
C VAL A 513 14.57 -5.99 -2.10
N PHE A 514 15.40 -5.54 -1.14
CA PHE A 514 16.00 -4.21 -1.22
C PHE A 514 17.37 -4.12 -0.58
N MET A 515 18.14 -3.11 -1.01
CA MET A 515 19.34 -2.64 -0.33
C MET A 515 19.00 -1.45 0.56
N GLN A 516 19.54 -1.40 1.78
CA GLN A 516 19.40 -0.26 2.68
C GLN A 516 20.71 0.03 3.40
N LYS A 517 21.11 1.29 3.46
CA LYS A 517 22.29 1.73 4.19
C LYS A 517 22.18 1.39 5.67
N PRO A 518 23.24 0.82 6.30
CA PRO A 518 23.19 0.39 7.71
C PRO A 518 22.94 1.55 8.69
N GLN A 519 23.22 2.79 8.27
CA GLN A 519 22.98 3.99 9.06
C GLN A 519 21.49 4.29 9.21
N VAL A 520 20.63 3.87 8.28
CA VAL A 520 19.16 4.05 8.36
C VAL A 520 18.60 3.07 9.37
N LYS A 521 17.87 3.58 10.34
CA LYS A 521 17.21 2.84 11.42
C LYS A 521 15.72 3.17 11.48
N GLY A 522 14.94 2.34 12.20
CA GLY A 522 13.50 2.52 12.34
C GLY A 522 12.67 1.91 11.20
N TRP A 523 13.28 1.25 10.24
CA TRP A 523 12.55 0.58 9.16
C TRP A 523 11.69 -0.58 9.69
N PRO A 524 10.40 -0.71 9.29
CA PRO A 524 9.47 -1.68 9.84
C PRO A 524 9.60 -3.07 9.16
N TYR A 525 10.71 -3.76 9.38
CA TYR A 525 11.00 -5.07 8.75
C TYR A 525 9.93 -6.15 9.03
N ASN A 526 9.19 -6.03 10.12
CA ASN A 526 8.19 -7.02 10.55
C ASN A 526 6.76 -6.65 10.11
N ASN A 527 6.53 -5.42 9.63
CA ASN A 527 5.24 -5.04 9.06
C ASN A 527 5.10 -5.71 7.67
N VAL A 528 4.20 -6.67 7.56
CA VAL A 528 3.98 -7.41 6.31
C VAL A 528 3.35 -6.54 5.21
N GLU A 529 2.67 -5.46 5.57
CA GLU A 529 2.13 -4.47 4.64
C GLU A 529 3.23 -3.55 4.08
N GLN A 530 4.41 -3.54 4.73
CA GLN A 530 5.56 -2.70 4.38
C GLN A 530 5.24 -1.20 4.33
N ILE A 531 4.22 -0.78 5.08
CA ILE A 531 3.91 0.63 5.31
C ILE A 531 4.95 1.20 6.27
N TRP A 532 5.53 2.34 5.92
CA TRP A 532 6.53 3.03 6.70
C TRP A 532 6.28 4.53 6.75
N TYR A 533 6.69 5.16 7.81
CA TYR A 533 6.56 6.60 8.00
C TYR A 533 7.95 7.22 8.19
N ALA A 534 8.24 8.28 7.44
CA ALA A 534 9.53 8.97 7.53
C ALA A 534 9.82 9.51 8.95
N LYS A 535 8.77 9.86 9.71
CA LYS A 535 8.86 10.34 11.10
C LYS A 535 9.45 9.31 12.05
N ASP A 536 9.36 8.01 11.72
CA ASP A 536 9.83 6.90 12.56
C ASP A 536 11.27 6.49 12.24
N LEU A 537 11.84 7.05 11.15
CA LEU A 537 13.20 6.78 10.73
C LEU A 537 14.22 7.74 11.37
N TYR A 538 15.47 7.28 11.47
CA TYR A 538 16.61 8.10 11.86
C TYR A 538 17.90 7.55 11.26
N LYS A 539 18.93 8.41 11.13
CA LYS A 539 20.27 8.00 10.68
C LYS A 539 21.26 8.09 11.83
N VAL A 540 22.04 7.04 12.01
CA VAL A 540 23.14 7.00 12.98
C VAL A 540 24.45 7.41 12.33
N ALA A 541 25.38 7.98 13.13
CA ALA A 541 26.73 8.27 12.68
C ALA A 541 27.45 6.97 12.29
N GLU A 542 28.39 7.07 11.34
CA GLU A 542 29.27 5.98 10.92
C GLU A 542 30.19 5.52 12.06
#